data_4c15c996227943df62ec4c26b7511fcb
#
_entry.id   4c15c996227943df62ec4c26b7511fcb
#
_cell.length_a   1.000
_cell.length_b   1.000
_cell.length_c   1.000
_cell.angle_alpha   90.00
_cell.angle_beta   90.00
_cell.angle_gamma   90.00
#
_symmetry.space_group_name_H-M   'P 1'
#
loop_
_entity.id
_entity.type
_entity.pdbx_description
1 polymer ?
#
loop_
_entity_poly.entity_id
_entity_poly.type
_entity_poly.pdbx_seq_one_letter_code
_entity_poly.pdbx_strand_id
1 'polypeptide(L)'
;FFYDWEYYRNHLLEIILPFRFSPNFEFTGYQGLASHGAAISIIIAMYFYSKNVLKKPQMWILDRVVIPVASGAIFVRLGNFFNSEIIGHETTSPFGIKFIKDHFSPMDAVNATQIANPKDAYTAIATDPKFASLLEQVPVRHPTQLYEAFCYVFVFAILFFLYWKTEKRNKTGYLFGMFLVLLFSVRFVVESVKESQGGFESALGLFSTGQWL
;
A
#
# COMPACT_ATOMS: atom_id res chain seq x y z
N PHE A 1 10.00 -15.74 -4.04
CA PHE A 1 11.36 -16.21 -3.76
C PHE A 1 11.72 -16.05 -2.29
N PHE A 2 11.74 -14.84 -1.73
CA PHE A 2 12.13 -14.63 -0.33
C PHE A 2 11.19 -15.25 0.71
N TYR A 3 9.90 -15.38 0.41
CA TYR A 3 8.88 -15.90 1.32
C TYR A 3 8.58 -17.38 1.12
N ASP A 4 8.98 -17.97 0.00
CA ASP A 4 8.76 -19.38 -0.33
C ASP A 4 9.99 -19.97 -1.06
N TRP A 5 11.09 -19.99 -0.34
CA TRP A 5 12.37 -20.46 -0.84
C TRP A 5 12.34 -21.93 -1.27
N GLU A 6 11.66 -22.77 -0.51
CA GLU A 6 11.56 -24.22 -0.75
C GLU A 6 10.95 -24.53 -2.11
N TYR A 7 9.93 -23.79 -2.50
CA TYR A 7 9.27 -23.91 -3.79
C TYR A 7 10.12 -23.33 -4.92
N TYR A 8 10.54 -22.07 -4.80
CA TYR A 8 11.17 -21.33 -5.90
C TYR A 8 12.60 -21.77 -6.21
N ARG A 9 13.32 -22.40 -5.28
CA ARG A 9 14.65 -22.96 -5.59
C ARG A 9 14.61 -24.06 -6.68
N ASN A 10 13.47 -24.76 -6.79
CA ASN A 10 13.25 -25.80 -7.79
C ASN A 10 12.52 -25.30 -9.04
N HIS A 11 11.96 -24.08 -9.00
CA HIS A 11 11.14 -23.49 -10.05
C HIS A 11 11.65 -22.08 -10.44
N LEU A 12 12.94 -21.95 -10.73
CA LEU A 12 13.59 -20.66 -10.96
C LEU A 12 12.98 -19.84 -12.11
N LEU A 13 12.45 -20.49 -13.15
CA LEU A 13 11.81 -19.80 -14.27
C LEU A 13 10.50 -19.13 -13.87
N GLU A 14 9.79 -19.65 -12.89
CA GLU A 14 8.53 -19.10 -12.38
C GLU A 14 8.73 -17.81 -11.55
N ILE A 15 9.97 -17.49 -11.18
CA ILE A 15 10.32 -16.20 -10.55
C ILE A 15 10.19 -15.03 -11.53
N ILE A 16 10.51 -15.29 -12.82
CA ILE A 16 10.60 -14.27 -13.86
C ILE A 16 9.41 -14.33 -14.80
N LEU A 17 8.92 -15.55 -15.09
CA LEU A 17 7.86 -15.78 -16.06
C LEU A 17 6.50 -15.95 -15.35
N PRO A 18 5.42 -15.38 -15.92
CA PRO A 18 4.07 -15.48 -15.35
C PRO A 18 3.39 -16.83 -15.64
N PHE A 19 4.18 -17.91 -15.73
CA PHE A 19 3.71 -19.23 -16.09
C PHE A 19 4.18 -20.25 -15.05
N ARG A 20 3.28 -21.18 -14.69
CA ARG A 20 3.63 -22.39 -13.94
C ARG A 20 3.92 -23.51 -14.95
N PHE A 21 5.02 -24.23 -14.73
CA PHE A 21 5.45 -25.31 -15.63
C PHE A 21 5.15 -26.71 -15.09
N SER A 22 4.91 -26.84 -13.80
CA SER A 22 4.65 -28.12 -13.13
C SER A 22 3.51 -27.98 -12.11
N PRO A 23 2.55 -28.92 -11.99
CA PRO A 23 2.42 -30.16 -12.78
C PRO A 23 1.85 -29.94 -14.20
N ASN A 24 1.18 -28.82 -14.45
CA ASN A 24 0.61 -28.46 -15.74
C ASN A 24 1.07 -27.07 -16.16
N PHE A 25 1.18 -26.84 -17.46
CA PHE A 25 1.47 -25.49 -17.99
C PHE A 25 0.22 -24.62 -17.82
N GLU A 26 0.35 -23.58 -17.02
CA GLU A 26 -0.74 -22.66 -16.70
C GLU A 26 -0.23 -21.21 -16.66
N PHE A 27 -1.03 -20.30 -17.19
CA PHE A 27 -0.78 -18.86 -17.02
C PHE A 27 -1.32 -18.42 -15.66
N THR A 28 -0.43 -18.22 -14.70
CA THR A 28 -0.78 -17.83 -13.32
C THR A 28 -0.75 -16.32 -13.10
N GLY A 29 -0.28 -15.55 -14.10
CA GLY A 29 0.03 -14.13 -13.91
C GLY A 29 1.21 -13.95 -12.95
N TYR A 30 1.47 -12.71 -12.57
CA TYR A 30 2.49 -12.38 -11.56
C TYR A 30 1.86 -12.45 -10.17
N GLN A 31 1.96 -13.60 -9.53
CA GLN A 31 1.53 -13.82 -8.15
C GLN A 31 2.72 -13.59 -7.19
N GLY A 32 2.42 -13.08 -5.98
CA GLY A 32 3.44 -12.94 -4.94
C GLY A 32 4.52 -11.89 -5.22
N LEU A 33 4.17 -10.79 -5.90
CA LEU A 33 5.08 -9.67 -6.11
C LEU A 33 5.49 -9.08 -4.76
N ALA A 34 6.71 -9.38 -4.33
CA ALA A 34 7.25 -8.85 -3.09
C ALA A 34 7.83 -7.45 -3.27
N SER A 35 7.51 -6.55 -2.35
CA SER A 35 8.02 -5.16 -2.34
C SER A 35 9.55 -5.10 -2.40
N HIS A 36 10.22 -6.04 -1.76
CA HIS A 36 11.70 -6.13 -1.77
C HIS A 36 12.26 -6.43 -3.17
N GLY A 37 11.64 -7.36 -3.91
CA GLY A 37 12.04 -7.66 -5.30
C GLY A 37 11.85 -6.45 -6.21
N ALA A 38 10.74 -5.74 -6.08
CA ALA A 38 10.48 -4.51 -6.83
C ALA A 38 11.53 -3.42 -6.48
N ALA A 39 11.85 -3.22 -5.21
CA ALA A 39 12.84 -2.23 -4.77
C ALA A 39 14.24 -2.53 -5.36
N ILE A 40 14.70 -3.78 -5.26
CA ILE A 40 15.98 -4.21 -5.82
C ILE A 40 16.02 -4.00 -7.34
N SER A 41 14.96 -4.43 -8.04
CA SER A 41 14.86 -4.30 -9.49
C SER A 41 14.88 -2.83 -9.94
N ILE A 42 14.17 -1.95 -9.22
CA ILE A 42 14.17 -0.50 -9.49
C ILE A 42 15.56 0.09 -9.26
N ILE A 43 16.26 -0.27 -8.19
CA ILE A 43 17.63 0.22 -7.91
C ILE A 43 18.57 -0.18 -9.05
N ILE A 44 18.54 -1.45 -9.48
CA ILE A 44 19.38 -1.95 -10.57
C ILE A 44 19.02 -1.24 -11.88
N ALA A 45 17.74 -1.17 -12.24
CA ALA A 45 17.27 -0.50 -13.45
C ALA A 45 17.67 0.98 -13.47
N MET A 46 17.51 1.67 -12.35
CA MET A 46 17.92 3.07 -12.22
C MET A 46 19.43 3.26 -12.37
N TYR A 47 20.23 2.33 -11.85
CA TYR A 47 21.68 2.37 -12.04
C TYR A 47 22.05 2.32 -13.51
N PHE A 48 21.55 1.34 -14.26
CA PHE A 48 21.81 1.22 -15.69
C PHE A 48 21.24 2.40 -16.50
N TYR A 49 20.05 2.86 -16.17
CA TYR A 49 19.42 4.02 -16.81
C TYR A 49 20.22 5.31 -16.57
N SER A 50 20.67 5.54 -15.35
CA SER A 50 21.53 6.65 -14.95
C SER A 50 22.83 6.68 -15.76
N LYS A 51 23.50 5.50 -15.85
CA LYS A 51 24.82 5.37 -16.47
C LYS A 51 24.77 5.41 -18.00
N ASN A 52 23.83 4.67 -18.61
CA ASN A 52 23.82 4.42 -20.05
C ASN A 52 22.95 5.43 -20.82
N VAL A 53 21.86 5.90 -20.25
CA VAL A 53 20.88 6.75 -20.94
C VAL A 53 21.01 8.22 -20.54
N LEU A 54 20.82 8.53 -19.27
CA LEU A 54 20.78 9.93 -18.81
C LEU A 54 22.16 10.54 -18.58
N LYS A 55 23.17 9.72 -18.31
CA LYS A 55 24.53 10.18 -17.94
C LYS A 55 24.53 11.21 -16.80
N LYS A 56 23.65 10.99 -15.81
CA LYS A 56 23.48 11.84 -14.62
C LYS A 56 23.59 10.98 -13.35
N PRO A 57 24.03 11.56 -12.22
CA PRO A 57 24.07 10.83 -10.96
C PRO A 57 22.71 10.23 -10.59
N GLN A 58 22.70 9.06 -9.99
CA GLN A 58 21.47 8.35 -9.60
C GLN A 58 20.60 9.20 -8.66
N MET A 59 21.22 9.90 -7.71
CA MET A 59 20.52 10.82 -6.79
C MET A 59 19.82 11.97 -7.53
N TRP A 60 20.38 12.43 -8.66
CA TRP A 60 19.74 13.45 -9.50
C TRP A 60 18.41 12.95 -10.09
N ILE A 61 18.33 11.66 -10.43
CA ILE A 61 17.10 11.03 -10.93
C ILE A 61 16.11 10.88 -9.79
N LEU A 62 16.55 10.37 -8.64
CA LEU A 62 15.74 10.19 -7.44
C LEU A 62 15.06 11.49 -7.02
N ASP A 63 15.78 12.61 -6.99
CA ASP A 63 15.23 13.94 -6.67
C ASP A 63 14.05 14.36 -7.56
N ARG A 64 13.95 13.80 -8.76
CA ARG A 64 12.86 14.10 -9.71
C ARG A 64 11.72 13.11 -9.64
N VAL A 65 12.07 11.85 -9.47
CA VAL A 65 11.10 10.74 -9.42
C VAL A 65 10.26 10.80 -8.14
N VAL A 66 10.77 11.32 -7.03
CA VAL A 66 9.99 11.41 -5.78
C VAL A 66 8.74 12.27 -5.88
N ILE A 67 8.70 13.25 -6.79
CA ILE A 67 7.52 14.09 -6.97
C ILE A 67 6.33 13.28 -7.53
N PRO A 68 6.44 12.63 -8.71
CA PRO A 68 5.38 11.76 -9.20
C PRO A 68 5.11 10.56 -8.28
N VAL A 69 6.13 10.04 -7.58
CA VAL A 69 5.95 8.96 -6.60
C VAL A 69 5.07 9.43 -5.43
N ALA A 70 5.31 10.64 -4.89
CA ALA A 70 4.46 11.21 -3.85
C ALA A 70 3.01 11.41 -4.32
N SER A 71 2.81 11.85 -5.57
CA SER A 71 1.48 11.92 -6.18
C SER A 71 0.84 10.53 -6.31
N GLY A 72 1.57 9.54 -6.82
CA GLY A 72 1.10 8.17 -6.96
C GLY A 72 0.71 7.53 -5.63
N ALA A 73 1.46 7.83 -4.55
CA ALA A 73 1.16 7.35 -3.22
C ALA A 73 -0.23 7.77 -2.72
N ILE A 74 -0.72 8.96 -3.08
CA ILE A 74 -2.09 9.41 -2.77
C ILE A 74 -3.10 8.45 -3.38
N PHE A 75 -2.97 8.14 -4.67
CA PHE A 75 -3.90 7.26 -5.38
C PHE A 75 -3.83 5.81 -4.90
N VAL A 76 -2.66 5.34 -4.52
CA VAL A 76 -2.50 4.01 -3.90
C VAL A 76 -3.31 3.94 -2.60
N ARG A 77 -3.23 4.95 -1.74
CA ARG A 77 -4.02 4.98 -0.50
C ARG A 77 -5.52 5.09 -0.74
N LEU A 78 -5.95 5.85 -1.72
CA LEU A 78 -7.35 5.87 -2.14
C LEU A 78 -7.80 4.50 -2.67
N GLY A 79 -6.96 3.82 -3.45
CA GLY A 79 -7.22 2.44 -3.90
C GLY A 79 -7.41 1.48 -2.72
N ASN A 80 -6.50 1.51 -1.73
CA ASN A 80 -6.62 0.70 -0.52
C ASN A 80 -7.92 1.00 0.25
N PHE A 81 -8.35 2.26 0.29
CA PHE A 81 -9.62 2.63 0.91
C PHE A 81 -10.83 1.99 0.21
N PHE A 82 -10.90 2.06 -1.12
CA PHE A 82 -11.99 1.42 -1.89
C PHE A 82 -11.97 -0.10 -1.82
N ASN A 83 -10.79 -0.69 -1.62
CA ASN A 83 -10.64 -2.12 -1.43
C ASN A 83 -10.87 -2.57 0.02
N SER A 84 -11.01 -1.64 0.98
CA SER A 84 -11.09 -1.92 2.42
C SER A 84 -9.82 -2.62 2.95
N GLU A 85 -8.66 -2.25 2.44
CA GLU A 85 -7.35 -2.77 2.84
C GLU A 85 -6.64 -1.80 3.79
N ILE A 86 -5.82 -2.32 4.72
CA ILE A 86 -4.94 -1.51 5.58
C ILE A 86 -5.74 -0.51 6.43
N ILE A 87 -6.76 -1.01 7.09
CA ILE A 87 -7.65 -0.23 7.97
C ILE A 87 -7.01 0.04 9.33
N GLY A 88 -7.60 0.96 10.09
CA GLY A 88 -7.17 1.27 11.45
C GLY A 88 -7.93 0.51 12.52
N HIS A 89 -7.55 0.74 13.77
CA HIS A 89 -8.22 0.20 14.94
C HIS A 89 -9.69 0.62 15.01
N GLU A 90 -10.47 -0.14 15.79
CA GLU A 90 -11.85 0.23 16.12
C GLU A 90 -11.90 1.58 16.82
N THR A 91 -12.95 2.33 16.54
CA THR A 91 -13.07 3.69 17.06
C THR A 91 -14.51 4.11 17.27
N THR A 92 -14.71 5.01 18.22
CA THR A 92 -15.97 5.74 18.44
C THR A 92 -15.94 7.14 17.82
N SER A 93 -14.90 7.47 17.08
CA SER A 93 -14.74 8.77 16.43
C SER A 93 -15.84 9.00 15.39
N PRO A 94 -16.36 10.24 15.26
CA PRO A 94 -17.33 10.59 14.21
C PRO A 94 -16.77 10.47 12.80
N PHE A 95 -15.45 10.35 12.64
CA PHE A 95 -14.78 10.09 11.36
C PHE A 95 -14.57 8.61 11.05
N GLY A 96 -15.04 7.72 11.93
CA GLY A 96 -14.95 6.28 11.74
C GLY A 96 -15.85 5.80 10.61
N ILE A 97 -15.42 4.74 9.92
CA ILE A 97 -16.11 4.13 8.78
C ILE A 97 -16.29 2.64 9.02
N LYS A 98 -17.41 2.09 8.55
CA LYS A 98 -17.68 0.65 8.55
C LYS A 98 -17.15 0.02 7.27
N PHE A 99 -16.16 -0.84 7.38
CA PHE A 99 -15.55 -1.54 6.24
C PHE A 99 -16.19 -2.91 6.05
N ILE A 100 -17.30 -2.95 5.29
CA ILE A 100 -18.11 -4.17 5.11
C ILE A 100 -17.30 -5.28 4.44
N LYS A 101 -16.46 -4.96 3.45
CA LYS A 101 -15.63 -5.92 2.72
C LYS A 101 -14.51 -6.54 3.56
N ASP A 102 -14.10 -5.88 4.65
CA ASP A 102 -13.14 -6.41 5.60
C ASP A 102 -13.80 -7.40 6.56
N HIS A 103 -15.02 -7.07 7.00
CA HIS A 103 -15.77 -7.86 7.96
C HIS A 103 -16.41 -9.11 7.33
N PHE A 104 -16.98 -9.00 6.12
CA PHE A 104 -17.60 -10.11 5.39
C PHE A 104 -16.74 -10.47 4.17
N SER A 105 -16.35 -11.76 4.08
CA SER A 105 -15.80 -12.28 2.83
C SER A 105 -16.84 -12.21 1.69
N PRO A 106 -16.42 -12.27 0.42
CA PRO A 106 -17.38 -12.32 -0.70
C PRO A 106 -18.44 -13.43 -0.56
N MET A 107 -18.03 -14.60 -0.07
CA MET A 107 -18.92 -15.75 0.13
C MET A 107 -19.88 -15.50 1.30
N ASP A 108 -19.41 -14.92 2.40
CA ASP A 108 -20.24 -14.63 3.56
C ASP A 108 -21.31 -13.58 3.23
N ALA A 109 -20.95 -12.55 2.48
CA ALA A 109 -21.88 -11.54 2.02
C ALA A 109 -22.99 -12.13 1.13
N VAL A 110 -22.61 -13.01 0.18
CA VAL A 110 -23.57 -13.73 -0.68
C VAL A 110 -24.47 -14.65 0.15
N ASN A 111 -23.91 -15.42 1.08
CA ASN A 111 -24.68 -16.33 1.93
C ASN A 111 -25.65 -15.58 2.86
N ALA A 112 -25.20 -14.46 3.43
CA ALA A 112 -26.02 -13.67 4.36
C ALA A 112 -27.17 -12.93 3.65
N THR A 113 -26.96 -12.45 2.42
CA THR A 113 -27.97 -11.70 1.66
C THR A 113 -28.77 -12.53 0.68
N GLN A 114 -28.30 -13.73 0.32
CA GLN A 114 -28.82 -14.58 -0.75
C GLN A 114 -28.77 -13.90 -2.14
N ILE A 115 -27.90 -12.91 -2.33
CA ILE A 115 -27.63 -12.20 -3.58
C ILE A 115 -26.38 -12.79 -4.21
N ALA A 116 -26.50 -13.40 -5.39
CA ALA A 116 -25.43 -14.17 -6.03
C ALA A 116 -24.19 -13.35 -6.38
N ASN A 117 -24.33 -12.05 -6.66
CA ASN A 117 -23.22 -11.15 -6.98
C ASN A 117 -22.68 -10.53 -5.68
N PRO A 118 -21.41 -10.75 -5.31
CA PRO A 118 -20.82 -10.18 -4.09
C PRO A 118 -20.86 -8.66 -4.03
N LYS A 119 -20.72 -7.98 -5.16
CA LYS A 119 -20.77 -6.51 -5.22
C LYS A 119 -22.16 -5.99 -4.85
N ASP A 120 -23.20 -6.61 -5.36
CA ASP A 120 -24.58 -6.25 -5.06
C ASP A 120 -24.94 -6.64 -3.61
N ALA A 121 -24.41 -7.77 -3.12
CA ALA A 121 -24.55 -8.17 -1.73
C ALA A 121 -23.97 -7.14 -0.76
N TYR A 122 -22.74 -6.65 -1.00
CA TYR A 122 -22.16 -5.56 -0.20
C TYR A 122 -22.95 -4.27 -0.26
N THR A 123 -23.48 -3.94 -1.44
CA THR A 123 -24.33 -2.74 -1.61
C THR A 123 -25.62 -2.89 -0.83
N ALA A 124 -26.25 -4.05 -0.86
CA ALA A 124 -27.46 -4.35 -0.10
C ALA A 124 -27.22 -4.26 1.42
N ILE A 125 -26.12 -4.83 1.94
CA ILE A 125 -25.75 -4.69 3.35
C ILE A 125 -25.59 -3.23 3.76
N ALA A 126 -25.04 -2.40 2.86
CA ALA A 126 -24.83 -0.98 3.13
C ALA A 126 -26.09 -0.13 3.11
N THR A 127 -27.09 -0.48 2.27
CA THR A 127 -28.20 0.44 1.93
C THR A 127 -29.59 -0.10 2.18
N ASP A 128 -29.79 -1.43 2.19
CA ASP A 128 -31.13 -2.01 2.38
C ASP A 128 -31.44 -2.21 3.88
N PRO A 129 -32.53 -1.60 4.41
CA PRO A 129 -32.95 -1.77 5.79
C PRO A 129 -33.14 -3.22 6.24
N LYS A 130 -33.41 -4.15 5.33
CA LYS A 130 -33.52 -5.58 5.62
C LYS A 130 -32.24 -6.15 6.24
N PHE A 131 -31.10 -5.60 5.89
CA PHE A 131 -29.78 -6.07 6.32
C PHE A 131 -29.13 -5.14 7.38
N ALA A 132 -29.93 -4.23 7.99
CA ALA A 132 -29.42 -3.32 9.02
C ALA A 132 -28.73 -4.06 10.18
N SER A 133 -29.25 -5.24 10.58
CA SER A 133 -28.63 -6.07 11.61
C SER A 133 -27.24 -6.61 11.22
N LEU A 134 -26.97 -6.85 9.94
CA LEU A 134 -25.66 -7.23 9.45
C LEU A 134 -24.70 -6.01 9.45
N LEU A 135 -25.21 -4.85 9.05
CA LEU A 135 -24.43 -3.62 9.07
C LEU A 135 -24.06 -3.21 10.52
N GLU A 136 -24.92 -3.48 11.50
CA GLU A 136 -24.63 -3.22 12.93
C GLU A 136 -23.48 -4.07 13.46
N GLN A 137 -23.28 -5.27 12.95
CA GLN A 137 -22.16 -6.16 13.33
C GLN A 137 -20.80 -5.65 12.83
N VAL A 138 -20.79 -4.79 11.80
CA VAL A 138 -19.55 -4.24 11.25
C VAL A 138 -19.00 -3.17 12.18
N PRO A 139 -17.80 -3.35 12.76
CA PRO A 139 -17.21 -2.36 13.66
C PRO A 139 -16.85 -1.08 12.90
N VAL A 140 -16.94 0.04 13.62
CA VAL A 140 -16.49 1.33 13.11
C VAL A 140 -14.99 1.43 13.32
N ARG A 141 -14.23 1.71 12.25
CA ARG A 141 -12.76 1.74 12.27
C ARG A 141 -12.20 3.05 11.72
N HIS A 142 -10.98 3.39 12.11
CA HIS A 142 -10.27 4.54 11.57
C HIS A 142 -9.96 4.32 10.08
N PRO A 143 -10.36 5.24 9.16
CA PRO A 143 -9.97 5.20 7.76
C PRO A 143 -8.52 5.70 7.57
N THR A 144 -7.55 4.95 8.05
CA THR A 144 -6.12 5.32 8.05
C THR A 144 -5.59 5.59 6.65
N GLN A 145 -6.17 4.93 5.65
CA GLN A 145 -5.86 5.17 4.23
C GLN A 145 -6.15 6.62 3.83
N LEU A 146 -7.29 7.18 4.28
CA LEU A 146 -7.65 8.58 4.00
C LEU A 146 -6.74 9.55 4.75
N TYR A 147 -6.35 9.22 5.99
CA TYR A 147 -5.40 10.03 6.75
C TYR A 147 -4.04 10.09 6.04
N GLU A 148 -3.52 8.94 5.60
CA GLU A 148 -2.28 8.89 4.83
C GLU A 148 -2.41 9.64 3.49
N ALA A 149 -3.50 9.41 2.74
CA ALA A 149 -3.73 10.10 1.46
C ALA A 149 -3.74 11.62 1.64
N PHE A 150 -4.43 12.12 2.66
CA PHE A 150 -4.47 13.55 2.99
C PHE A 150 -3.08 14.11 3.31
N CYS A 151 -2.32 13.43 4.18
CA CYS A 151 -0.96 13.83 4.50
C CYS A 151 -0.05 13.81 3.26
N TYR A 152 -0.21 12.83 2.36
CA TYR A 152 0.60 12.74 1.13
C TYR A 152 0.30 13.87 0.14
N VAL A 153 -0.89 14.48 0.17
CA VAL A 153 -1.15 15.72 -0.59
C VAL A 153 -0.20 16.82 -0.15
N PHE A 154 0.03 16.98 1.16
CA PHE A 154 0.99 17.97 1.67
C PHE A 154 2.43 17.59 1.33
N VAL A 155 2.80 16.32 1.44
CA VAL A 155 4.13 15.86 1.03
C VAL A 155 4.38 16.21 -0.43
N PHE A 156 3.44 15.90 -1.32
CA PHE A 156 3.50 16.25 -2.74
C PHE A 156 3.62 17.76 -2.93
N ALA A 157 2.76 18.55 -2.29
CA ALA A 157 2.75 20.01 -2.42
C ALA A 157 4.08 20.64 -1.98
N ILE A 158 4.65 20.18 -0.85
CA ILE A 158 5.94 20.64 -0.34
C ILE A 158 7.05 20.31 -1.34
N LEU A 159 7.15 19.07 -1.84
CA LEU A 159 8.17 18.67 -2.80
C LEU A 159 8.04 19.43 -4.12
N PHE A 160 6.81 19.60 -4.60
CA PHE A 160 6.51 20.37 -5.81
C PHE A 160 6.91 21.83 -5.66
N PHE A 161 6.59 22.47 -4.53
CA PHE A 161 7.01 23.84 -4.22
C PHE A 161 8.54 23.96 -4.15
N LEU A 162 9.21 23.05 -3.43
CA LEU A 162 10.67 23.05 -3.31
C LEU A 162 11.35 22.90 -4.67
N TYR A 163 10.80 22.09 -5.54
CA TYR A 163 11.33 21.86 -6.88
C TYR A 163 11.19 23.09 -7.78
N TRP A 164 10.00 23.72 -7.81
CA TRP A 164 9.69 24.78 -8.79
C TRP A 164 9.96 26.18 -8.28
N LYS A 165 9.85 26.43 -7.00
CA LYS A 165 9.93 27.76 -6.40
C LYS A 165 11.23 28.04 -5.63
N THR A 166 12.12 27.05 -5.54
CA THR A 166 13.39 27.21 -4.81
C THR A 166 14.55 26.63 -5.60
N GLU A 167 15.78 27.01 -5.22
CA GLU A 167 17.02 26.46 -5.79
C GLU A 167 17.37 25.05 -5.25
N LYS A 168 16.49 24.44 -4.44
CA LYS A 168 16.74 23.12 -3.82
C LYS A 168 16.84 21.99 -4.85
N ARG A 169 16.19 22.13 -6.01
CA ARG A 169 16.31 21.20 -7.15
C ARG A 169 17.75 21.04 -7.66
N ASN A 170 18.62 22.03 -7.40
CA ASN A 170 20.01 22.02 -7.80
C ASN A 170 20.92 21.30 -6.79
N LYS A 171 20.40 20.99 -5.60
CA LYS A 171 21.12 20.25 -4.55
C LYS A 171 20.79 18.76 -4.68
N THR A 172 21.72 18.01 -5.27
CA THR A 172 21.55 16.56 -5.49
C THR A 172 21.32 15.80 -4.18
N GLY A 173 20.27 14.98 -4.13
CA GLY A 173 19.86 14.20 -2.97
C GLY A 173 18.95 14.95 -1.99
N TYR A 174 18.73 16.26 -2.16
CA TYR A 174 17.97 17.07 -1.22
C TYR A 174 16.47 16.71 -1.24
N LEU A 175 15.86 16.65 -2.43
CA LEU A 175 14.43 16.35 -2.56
C LEU A 175 14.13 14.90 -2.18
N PHE A 176 15.02 13.98 -2.53
CA PHE A 176 14.91 12.60 -2.12
C PHE A 176 14.98 12.45 -0.58
N GLY A 177 15.96 13.08 0.06
CA GLY A 177 16.07 13.08 1.51
C GLY A 177 14.86 13.73 2.20
N MET A 178 14.36 14.85 1.68
CA MET A 178 13.15 15.51 2.18
C MET A 178 11.91 14.60 2.04
N PHE A 179 11.78 13.92 0.89
CA PHE A 179 10.71 12.95 0.67
C PHE A 179 10.73 11.84 1.72
N LEU A 180 11.90 11.25 1.99
CA LEU A 180 12.01 10.19 2.99
C LEU A 180 11.62 10.68 4.39
N VAL A 181 12.13 11.86 4.79
CA VAL A 181 11.79 12.44 6.10
C VAL A 181 10.28 12.66 6.22
N LEU A 182 9.66 13.30 5.24
CA LEU A 182 8.22 13.58 5.26
C LEU A 182 7.39 12.29 5.22
N LEU A 183 7.75 11.35 4.34
CA LEU A 183 7.04 10.08 4.19
C LEU A 183 7.06 9.26 5.48
N PHE A 184 8.26 9.07 6.07
CA PHE A 184 8.40 8.29 7.30
C PHE A 184 7.78 9.00 8.51
N SER A 185 7.80 10.34 8.55
CA SER A 185 7.09 11.08 9.60
C SER A 185 5.58 10.84 9.54
N VAL A 186 4.98 10.90 8.35
CA VAL A 186 3.55 10.60 8.17
C VAL A 186 3.26 9.15 8.58
N ARG A 187 4.06 8.20 8.11
CA ARG A 187 3.88 6.78 8.48
C ARG A 187 3.98 6.56 9.97
N PHE A 188 4.98 7.12 10.62
CA PHE A 188 5.16 7.00 12.06
C PHE A 188 3.93 7.48 12.85
N VAL A 189 3.37 8.63 12.45
CA VAL A 189 2.18 9.20 13.12
C VAL A 189 0.94 8.33 12.85
N VAL A 190 0.70 7.96 11.59
CA VAL A 190 -0.52 7.19 11.23
C VAL A 190 -0.48 5.76 11.75
N GLU A 191 0.72 5.17 11.89
CA GLU A 191 0.88 3.81 12.42
C GLU A 191 0.31 3.66 13.83
N SER A 192 0.28 4.74 14.63
CA SER A 192 -0.29 4.71 15.99
C SER A 192 -1.81 4.45 16.04
N VAL A 193 -2.52 4.71 14.94
CA VAL A 193 -3.98 4.48 14.81
C VAL A 193 -4.31 3.34 13.84
N LYS A 194 -3.30 2.71 13.25
CA LYS A 194 -3.44 1.63 12.29
C LYS A 194 -3.49 0.28 13.00
N GLU A 195 -4.33 -0.63 12.51
CA GLU A 195 -4.36 -1.99 13.02
C GLU A 195 -3.07 -2.74 12.68
N SER A 196 -2.54 -3.50 13.65
CA SER A 196 -1.37 -4.34 13.44
C SER A 196 -1.61 -5.36 12.34
N GLN A 197 -0.71 -5.39 11.37
CA GLN A 197 -0.75 -6.39 10.31
C GLN A 197 0.06 -7.66 10.65
N GLY A 198 0.38 -7.84 11.92
CA GLY A 198 1.24 -8.92 12.41
C GLY A 198 2.73 -8.57 12.28
N GLY A 199 3.57 -9.25 13.05
CA GLY A 199 5.02 -9.07 13.03
C GLY A 199 5.64 -9.16 14.43
N PHE A 200 6.69 -8.38 14.66
CA PHE A 200 7.50 -8.44 15.90
C PHE A 200 6.90 -7.67 17.08
N GLU A 201 5.69 -7.17 16.99
CA GLU A 201 5.08 -6.28 17.99
C GLU A 201 5.02 -6.90 19.39
N SER A 202 4.69 -8.19 19.47
CA SER A 202 4.67 -8.93 20.74
C SER A 202 6.06 -9.10 21.39
N ALA A 203 7.13 -8.98 20.58
CA ALA A 203 8.50 -9.14 21.05
C ALA A 203 9.22 -7.81 21.34
N LEU A 204 8.81 -6.71 20.66
CA LEU A 204 9.50 -5.42 20.70
C LEU A 204 8.78 -4.34 21.55
N GLY A 205 7.55 -4.58 21.99
CA GLY A 205 6.88 -3.77 22.99
C GLY A 205 6.20 -2.50 22.45
N LEU A 206 6.66 -1.32 22.80
CA LEU A 206 5.94 -0.03 22.70
C LEU A 206 5.60 0.46 21.28
N PHE A 207 6.24 -0.04 20.24
CA PHE A 207 6.04 0.40 18.85
C PHE A 207 5.54 -0.73 17.95
N SER A 208 4.70 -0.38 16.97
CA SER A 208 4.27 -1.32 15.94
C SER A 208 5.43 -1.73 15.02
N THR A 209 5.30 -2.87 14.34
CA THR A 209 6.31 -3.32 13.36
C THR A 209 6.57 -2.26 12.29
N GLY A 210 5.53 -1.51 11.86
CA GLY A 210 5.65 -0.44 10.89
C GLY A 210 6.38 0.81 11.39
N GLN A 211 6.48 1.01 12.73
CA GLN A 211 7.26 2.09 13.34
C GLN A 211 8.74 1.72 13.52
N TRP A 212 9.07 0.43 13.60
CA TRP A 212 10.44 -0.07 13.69
C TRP A 212 11.14 -0.18 12.33
N LEU A 213 10.39 -0.36 11.25
CA LEU A 213 10.88 -0.46 9.88
C LEU A 213 10.88 0.89 9.16
#